data_cf11eb825d2f5fa2b1e245a8fe1e00b5
#
_entry.id   cf11eb825d2f5fa2b1e245a8fe1e00b5
#
_cell.length_a   1.000
_cell.length_b   1.000
_cell.length_c   1.000
_cell.angle_alpha   90.00
_cell.angle_beta   90.00
_cell.angle_gamma   90.00
#
_symmetry.space_group_name_H-M   'P 1'
#
loop_
_entity.id
_entity.type
_entity.pdbx_description
1 polymer ?
#
loop_
_entity_poly.entity_id
_entity_poly.type
_entity_poly.pdbx_seq_one_letter_code
_entity_poly.pdbx_strand_id
1 'polypeptide(L)'
;MTGFKKTKEGIVITATIPAGAIVFCINGSKCRTNKARIIDMGGHNEVLHSSYDDKFEYRLMQDIEIEDFNLLYSVECASGFHFFRTREEAEKYNV
;
A
#
# COMPACT_ATOMS: atom_id res chain seq x y z
N MET A 1 7.97 1.09 9.95
CA MET A 1 8.20 0.31 8.72
C MET A 1 7.78 1.16 7.53
N THR A 2 8.50 1.06 6.44
CA THR A 2 8.18 1.80 5.21
C THR A 2 7.70 0.82 4.14
N GLY A 3 6.66 1.20 3.41
CA GLY A 3 6.12 0.40 2.33
C GLY A 3 6.03 1.18 1.04
N PHE A 4 6.08 0.47 -0.10
CA PHE A 4 6.04 1.05 -1.44
C PHE A 4 4.93 0.39 -2.24
N LYS A 5 4.20 1.19 -3.00
CA LYS A 5 3.09 0.68 -3.80
C LYS A 5 3.04 1.41 -5.14
N LYS A 6 2.84 0.64 -6.21
CA LYS A 6 2.64 1.23 -7.54
C LYS A 6 1.16 1.50 -7.76
N THR A 7 0.84 2.74 -8.10
CA THR A 7 -0.54 3.15 -8.37
C THR A 7 -0.96 2.79 -9.79
N LYS A 8 -2.25 2.93 -10.08
CA LYS A 8 -2.81 2.74 -11.42
C LYS A 8 -2.11 3.62 -12.45
N GLU A 9 -1.71 4.82 -12.05
CA GLU A 9 -1.00 5.79 -12.91
C GLU A 9 0.46 5.40 -13.16
N GLY A 10 0.94 4.32 -12.55
CA GLY A 10 2.31 3.86 -12.70
C GLY A 10 3.31 4.57 -11.79
N ILE A 11 2.84 5.35 -10.84
CA ILE A 11 3.67 6.10 -9.90
C ILE A 11 3.83 5.29 -8.62
N VAL A 12 5.06 5.17 -8.13
CA VAL A 12 5.32 4.49 -6.85
C VAL A 12 5.15 5.49 -5.71
N ILE A 13 4.23 5.17 -4.80
CA ILE A 13 4.02 5.95 -3.58
C ILE A 13 4.73 5.28 -2.42
N THR A 14 5.13 6.10 -1.45
CA THR A 14 5.78 5.64 -0.21
C THR A 14 4.83 5.85 0.96
N ALA A 15 4.70 4.84 1.80
CA ALA A 15 3.87 4.91 2.98
C ALA A 15 4.66 4.52 4.22
N THR A 16 4.35 5.17 5.33
CA THR A 16 4.82 4.76 6.65
C THR A 16 3.78 3.85 7.27
N ILE A 17 4.24 2.70 7.78
CA ILE A 17 3.37 1.77 8.49
C ILE A 17 3.58 2.03 9.97
N PRO A 18 2.58 2.59 10.68
CA PRO A 18 2.78 3.01 12.06
C PRO A 18 2.93 1.85 13.03
N ALA A 19 3.53 2.13 14.18
CA ALA A 19 3.59 1.17 15.28
C ALA A 19 2.16 0.80 15.70
N GLY A 20 1.95 -0.48 16.01
CA GLY A 20 0.63 -0.98 16.35
C GLY A 20 -0.22 -1.44 15.17
N ALA A 21 0.22 -1.18 13.94
CA ALA A 21 -0.44 -1.72 12.75
C ALA A 21 -0.24 -3.24 12.68
N ILE A 22 -1.24 -3.93 12.14
CA ILE A 22 -1.12 -5.36 11.84
C ILE A 22 -0.52 -5.48 10.44
N VAL A 23 0.55 -6.27 10.31
CA VAL A 23 1.22 -6.46 9.02
C VAL A 23 1.37 -7.93 8.75
N PHE A 24 0.91 -8.38 7.59
CA PHE A 24 1.15 -9.72 7.09
C PHE A 24 1.97 -9.65 5.80
N CYS A 25 3.11 -10.35 5.78
CA CYS A 25 3.96 -10.43 4.59
C CYS A 25 4.01 -11.89 4.14
N ILE A 26 3.44 -12.14 2.97
CA ILE A 26 3.37 -13.47 2.37
C ILE A 26 4.31 -13.48 1.17
N ASN A 27 5.05 -14.56 0.97
CA ASN A 27 5.99 -14.70 -0.15
C ASN A 27 7.05 -13.58 -0.18
N GLY A 28 7.65 -13.32 0.97
CA GLY A 28 8.78 -12.40 1.05
C GLY A 28 8.37 -10.95 1.23
N SER A 29 8.40 -10.16 0.16
CA SER A 29 8.29 -8.72 0.25
C SER A 29 6.89 -8.15 0.02
N LYS A 30 5.95 -8.95 -0.49
CA LYS A 30 4.57 -8.51 -0.69
C LYS A 30 3.81 -8.59 0.63
N CYS A 31 3.32 -7.44 1.09
CA CYS A 31 2.70 -7.32 2.41
C CYS A 31 1.35 -6.64 2.33
N ARG A 32 0.56 -6.79 3.38
CA ARG A 32 -0.67 -6.02 3.58
C ARG A 32 -0.78 -5.59 5.03
N THR A 33 -1.39 -4.42 5.25
CA THR A 33 -1.55 -3.86 6.59
C THR A 33 -2.92 -3.20 6.73
N ASN A 34 -3.32 -3.00 7.98
CA ASN A 34 -4.58 -2.31 8.29
C ASN A 34 -4.40 -0.80 8.45
N LYS A 35 -3.17 -0.29 8.56
CA LYS A 35 -2.91 1.13 8.77
C LYS A 35 -1.69 1.58 8.01
N ALA A 36 -1.78 2.73 7.35
CA ALA A 36 -0.66 3.34 6.64
C ALA A 36 -0.87 4.85 6.52
N ARG A 37 0.22 5.58 6.36
CA ARG A 37 0.17 7.01 6.02
C ARG A 37 0.99 7.25 4.77
N ILE A 38 0.40 7.89 3.78
CA ILE A 38 1.09 8.23 2.53
C ILE A 38 1.99 9.42 2.78
N ILE A 39 3.29 9.24 2.60
CA ILE A 39 4.28 10.29 2.89
C ILE A 39 4.98 10.84 1.64
N ASP A 40 4.90 10.15 0.51
CA ASP A 40 5.53 10.58 -0.73
C ASP A 40 4.78 9.99 -1.92
N MET A 41 4.51 10.80 -2.92
CA MET A 41 3.82 10.41 -4.14
C MET A 41 4.64 10.78 -5.39
N GLY A 42 5.97 10.68 -5.30
CA GLY A 42 6.85 10.93 -6.43
C GLY A 42 6.81 12.38 -6.94
N GLY A 43 6.56 13.33 -6.05
CA GLY A 43 6.44 14.75 -6.42
C GLY A 43 5.06 15.16 -6.96
N HIS A 44 4.12 14.23 -7.04
CA HIS A 44 2.76 14.51 -7.48
C HIS A 44 1.90 14.98 -6.32
N ASN A 45 1.10 16.01 -6.55
CA ASN A 45 0.16 16.54 -5.54
C ASN A 45 -1.29 16.19 -5.85
N GLU A 46 -1.52 15.59 -7.00
CA GLU A 46 -2.86 15.18 -7.43
C GLU A 46 -3.23 13.82 -6.84
N VAL A 47 -4.52 13.51 -6.90
CA VAL A 47 -5.04 12.22 -6.44
C VAL A 47 -4.55 11.11 -7.37
N LEU A 48 -3.98 10.06 -6.77
CA LEU A 48 -3.63 8.83 -7.48
C LEU A 48 -4.60 7.72 -7.08
N HIS A 49 -4.63 6.64 -7.85
CA HIS A 49 -5.64 5.60 -7.68
C HIS A 49 -5.02 4.22 -7.51
N SER A 50 -5.73 3.35 -6.80
CA SER A 50 -5.35 1.95 -6.67
C SER A 50 -5.49 1.25 -8.01
N SER A 51 -4.50 0.42 -8.36
CA SER A 51 -4.58 -0.44 -9.55
C SER A 51 -5.59 -1.56 -9.40
N TYR A 52 -5.93 -1.90 -8.16
CA TYR A 52 -6.88 -2.97 -7.84
C TYR A 52 -8.33 -2.46 -7.81
N ASP A 53 -8.53 -1.26 -7.26
CA ASP A 53 -9.85 -0.63 -7.17
C ASP A 53 -9.68 0.86 -7.47
N ASP A 54 -10.06 1.28 -8.68
CA ASP A 54 -9.87 2.66 -9.13
C ASP A 54 -10.75 3.67 -8.39
N LYS A 55 -11.68 3.21 -7.57
CA LYS A 55 -12.43 4.09 -6.67
C LYS A 55 -11.64 4.43 -5.41
N PHE A 56 -10.59 3.67 -5.08
CA PHE A 56 -9.74 3.96 -3.93
C PHE A 56 -8.69 4.99 -4.33
N GLU A 57 -8.71 6.12 -3.65
CA GLU A 57 -7.84 7.26 -3.96
C GLU A 57 -6.72 7.38 -2.94
N TYR A 58 -5.53 7.77 -3.41
CA TYR A 58 -4.38 8.06 -2.56
C TYR A 58 -4.06 9.55 -2.62
N ARG A 59 -3.89 10.16 -1.45
CA ARG A 59 -3.53 11.57 -1.30
C ARG A 59 -2.32 11.69 -0.40
N LEU A 60 -1.50 12.71 -0.65
CA LEU A 60 -0.32 12.98 0.18
C LEU A 60 -0.75 13.24 1.63
N MET A 61 -0.02 12.65 2.57
CA MET A 61 -0.26 12.74 4.02
C MET A 61 -1.59 12.14 4.49
N GLN A 62 -2.22 11.33 3.66
CA GLN A 62 -3.45 10.64 4.03
C GLN A 62 -3.17 9.50 5.00
N ASP A 63 -3.99 9.42 6.06
CA ASP A 63 -4.03 8.27 6.94
C ASP A 63 -5.04 7.26 6.40
N ILE A 64 -4.57 6.04 6.19
CA ILE A 64 -5.40 4.93 5.71
C ILE A 64 -5.64 3.98 6.86
N GLU A 65 -6.89 3.63 7.09
CA GLU A 65 -7.27 2.63 8.08
C GLU A 65 -8.32 1.69 7.47
N ILE A 66 -8.03 0.41 7.48
CA ILE A 66 -8.90 -0.62 6.92
C ILE A 66 -9.59 -1.34 8.07
N GLU A 67 -10.88 -1.05 8.26
CA GLU A 67 -11.66 -1.58 9.39
C GLU A 67 -11.98 -3.05 9.23
N ASP A 68 -12.22 -3.51 8.00
CA ASP A 68 -12.56 -4.89 7.69
C ASP A 68 -11.34 -5.74 7.34
N PHE A 69 -10.19 -5.41 7.93
CA PHE A 69 -8.94 -6.10 7.65
C PHE A 69 -9.04 -7.59 7.96
N ASN A 70 -8.70 -8.42 6.97
CA ASN A 70 -8.79 -9.86 7.11
C ASN A 70 -7.57 -10.39 7.89
N LEU A 71 -7.84 -11.04 9.03
CA LEU A 71 -6.80 -11.56 9.91
C LEU A 71 -6.29 -12.94 9.51
N LEU A 72 -6.78 -13.51 8.40
CA LEU A 72 -6.28 -14.79 7.90
C LEU A 72 -4.95 -14.55 7.19
N TYR A 73 -3.88 -14.98 7.81
CA TYR A 73 -2.52 -14.77 7.37
C TYR A 73 -2.25 -15.27 5.94
N SER A 74 -2.81 -16.40 5.57
CA SER A 74 -2.49 -17.07 4.31
C SER A 74 -3.27 -16.55 3.10
N VAL A 75 -4.16 -15.56 3.26
CA VAL A 75 -4.97 -15.03 2.16
C VAL A 75 -4.24 -13.85 1.51
N GLU A 76 -3.79 -14.02 0.27
CA GLU A 76 -2.99 -13.00 -0.43
C GLU A 76 -3.80 -11.78 -0.87
N CYS A 77 -5.00 -11.99 -1.40
CA CYS A 77 -5.83 -10.91 -1.97
C CYS A 77 -6.92 -10.45 -1.00
N ALA A 78 -6.62 -10.52 0.30
CA ALA A 78 -7.53 -10.06 1.33
C ALA A 78 -7.53 -8.54 1.46
N SER A 79 -8.54 -8.00 2.16
CA SER A 79 -8.62 -6.57 2.43
C SER A 79 -7.40 -6.06 3.17
N GLY A 80 -7.02 -4.83 2.89
CA GLY A 80 -5.85 -4.19 3.49
C GLY A 80 -5.17 -3.25 2.51
N PHE A 81 -4.19 -2.51 3.02
CA PHE A 81 -3.29 -1.74 2.18
C PHE A 81 -2.13 -2.66 1.76
N HIS A 82 -2.07 -3.00 0.49
CA HIS A 82 -1.06 -3.89 -0.07
C HIS A 82 0.16 -3.08 -0.50
N PHE A 83 1.35 -3.55 -0.12
CA PHE A 83 2.59 -2.83 -0.42
C PHE A 83 3.76 -3.80 -0.56
N PHE A 84 4.87 -3.30 -1.09
CA PHE A 84 6.14 -4.02 -1.12
C PHE A 84 7.13 -3.37 -0.16
N ARG A 85 8.07 -4.16 0.34
CA ARG A 85 9.08 -3.66 1.28
C ARG A 85 10.18 -2.84 0.60
N THR A 86 10.33 -2.95 -0.72
CA THR A 86 11.31 -2.19 -1.47
C THR A 86 10.64 -1.45 -2.62
N ARG A 87 11.19 -0.28 -2.95
CA ARG A 87 10.74 0.50 -4.10
C ARG A 87 10.92 -0.26 -5.41
N GLU A 88 12.03 -0.97 -5.56
CA GLU A 88 12.33 -1.72 -6.76
C GLU A 88 11.26 -2.77 -7.08
N GLU A 89 10.80 -3.49 -6.07
CA GLU A 89 9.76 -4.49 -6.26
C GLU A 89 8.42 -3.86 -6.64
N ALA A 90 8.10 -2.71 -6.06
CA ALA A 90 6.89 -1.98 -6.42
C ALA A 90 6.95 -1.49 -7.87
N GLU A 91 8.11 -0.99 -8.31
CA GLU A 91 8.30 -0.52 -9.68
C GLU A 91 8.12 -1.62 -10.72
N LYS A 92 8.50 -2.83 -10.39
CA LYS A 92 8.41 -4.00 -11.29
C LYS A 92 7.01 -4.60 -11.34
N TYR A 93 6.13 -4.22 -10.43
CA TYR A 93 4.79 -4.77 -10.38
C TYR A 93 3.99 -4.32 -11.60
N ASN A 94 3.34 -5.26 -12.27
CA ASN A 94 2.47 -4.97 -13.41
C ASN A 94 1.09 -4.55 -12.92
N VAL A 95 0.66 -3.38 -13.33
CA VAL A 95 -0.67 -2.84 -13.00
C VAL A 95 -1.56 -2.80 -14.23
#